data_5a1e89618844bf7e8dc8fcc6e79bf652
#
_entry.id   5a1e89618844bf7e8dc8fcc6e79bf652
#
_cell.length_a   1.000
_cell.length_b   1.000
_cell.length_c   1.000
_cell.angle_alpha   90.00
_cell.angle_beta   90.00
_cell.angle_gamma   90.00
#
_symmetry.space_group_name_H-M   'P 1'
#
loop_
_entity.id
_entity.type
_entity.pdbx_description
1 polymer ?
#
loop_
_entity_poly.entity_id
_entity_poly.type
_entity_poly.pdbx_seq_one_letter_code
_entity_poly.pdbx_strand_id
1 'polypeptide(L)'
;MPSKLENITNLYNETLSDISGSSENWTSFLITASNNYKYNFAEQILIFTQRPEATACADIDTWNKQVKRWVNKSAKGIALLSEVNGRCILRYVFDVSDTHNYYGTKLNLWKVEDEYENEIIESLESRFGTLENKTNLAQAIISASYNSVEDNLQDYLRDLIYSKDESLLEEFDDFGIEVKFRKYYIFWLGW
;
A
#
# COMPACT_ATOMS: atom_id res chain seq x y z
N MET A 1 3.94 32.50 -10.78
CA MET A 1 3.99 31.08 -11.17
C MET A 1 4.09 30.26 -9.91
N PRO A 2 3.32 29.17 -9.75
CA PRO A 2 3.43 28.33 -8.59
C PRO A 2 4.84 27.73 -8.47
N SER A 3 5.31 27.53 -7.26
CA SER A 3 6.60 26.92 -7.00
C SER A 3 6.57 25.43 -7.43
N LYS A 4 7.76 24.83 -7.61
CA LYS A 4 7.83 23.40 -7.95
C LYS A 4 7.21 22.53 -6.84
N LEU A 5 7.35 22.94 -5.59
CA LEU A 5 6.75 22.27 -4.44
C LEU A 5 5.22 22.33 -4.51
N GLU A 6 4.64 23.50 -4.78
CA GLU A 6 3.18 23.66 -4.95
C GLU A 6 2.65 22.81 -6.11
N ASN A 7 3.38 22.75 -7.23
CA ASN A 7 2.97 21.89 -8.36
C ASN A 7 2.93 20.41 -7.97
N ILE A 8 3.93 19.90 -7.21
CA ILE A 8 3.94 18.51 -6.77
C ILE A 8 2.85 18.24 -5.72
N THR A 9 2.55 19.21 -4.84
CA THR A 9 1.44 19.09 -3.89
C THR A 9 0.09 19.05 -4.59
N ASN A 10 -0.11 19.89 -5.61
CA ASN A 10 -1.36 19.88 -6.40
C ASN A 10 -1.50 18.56 -7.16
N LEU A 11 -0.43 18.08 -7.79
CA LEU A 11 -0.40 16.81 -8.50
C LEU A 11 -0.76 15.63 -7.59
N TYR A 12 -0.28 15.63 -6.35
CA TYR A 12 -0.66 14.64 -5.35
C TYR A 12 -2.16 14.66 -5.06
N ASN A 13 -2.74 15.85 -4.81
CA ASN A 13 -4.16 15.98 -4.46
C ASN A 13 -5.07 15.59 -5.65
N GLU A 14 -4.72 16.00 -6.86
CA GLU A 14 -5.44 15.62 -8.09
C GLU A 14 -5.44 14.10 -8.27
N THR A 15 -4.26 13.48 -8.18
CA THR A 15 -4.13 12.03 -8.32
C THR A 15 -4.88 11.27 -7.24
N LEU A 16 -4.84 11.73 -5.99
CA LEU A 16 -5.59 11.11 -4.89
C LEU A 16 -7.10 11.09 -5.17
N SER A 17 -7.63 12.20 -5.71
CA SER A 17 -9.02 12.27 -6.14
C SER A 17 -9.33 11.30 -7.30
N ASP A 18 -8.44 11.22 -8.29
CA ASP A 18 -8.62 10.36 -9.46
C ASP A 18 -8.59 8.88 -9.11
N ILE A 19 -7.65 8.44 -8.27
CA ILE A 19 -7.56 7.02 -7.87
C ILE A 19 -8.71 6.60 -6.96
N SER A 20 -9.28 7.51 -6.17
CA SER A 20 -10.46 7.22 -5.33
C SER A 20 -11.78 7.24 -6.10
N GLY A 21 -11.79 7.80 -7.30
CA GLY A 21 -13.00 7.94 -8.12
C GLY A 21 -13.35 6.69 -8.96
N SER A 22 -12.44 5.72 -9.11
CA SER A 22 -12.62 4.57 -10.01
C SER A 22 -11.85 3.33 -9.51
N SER A 23 -12.51 2.17 -9.53
CA SER A 23 -11.87 0.90 -9.20
C SER A 23 -10.72 0.53 -10.15
N GLU A 24 -10.81 0.95 -11.40
CA GLU A 24 -9.79 0.73 -12.41
C GLU A 24 -8.52 1.55 -12.11
N ASN A 25 -8.69 2.84 -11.79
CA ASN A 25 -7.58 3.70 -11.39
C ASN A 25 -6.94 3.20 -10.09
N TRP A 26 -7.77 2.77 -9.14
CA TRP A 26 -7.30 2.18 -7.89
C TRP A 26 -6.46 0.92 -8.13
N THR A 27 -6.93 0.01 -8.99
CA THR A 27 -6.19 -1.21 -9.35
C THR A 27 -4.87 -0.88 -10.03
N SER A 28 -4.86 0.07 -10.95
CA SER A 28 -3.64 0.52 -11.62
C SER A 28 -2.62 1.11 -10.64
N PHE A 29 -3.10 1.93 -9.70
CA PHE A 29 -2.26 2.45 -8.61
C PHE A 29 -1.66 1.32 -7.76
N LEU A 30 -2.48 0.32 -7.35
CA LEU A 30 -2.02 -0.78 -6.51
C LEU A 30 -0.91 -1.60 -7.18
N ILE A 31 -0.94 -1.78 -8.48
CA ILE A 31 0.12 -2.47 -9.24
C ILE A 31 1.45 -1.71 -9.10
N THR A 32 1.46 -0.40 -9.30
CA THR A 32 2.67 0.41 -9.15
C THR A 32 3.14 0.48 -7.70
N ALA A 33 2.19 0.61 -6.76
CA ALA A 33 2.46 0.67 -5.32
C ALA A 33 3.09 -0.63 -4.81
N SER A 34 2.61 -1.79 -5.26
CA SER A 34 3.16 -3.09 -4.88
C SER A 34 4.63 -3.25 -5.29
N ASN A 35 5.01 -2.75 -6.46
CA ASN A 35 6.38 -2.72 -6.92
C ASN A 35 7.27 -1.76 -6.09
N ASN A 36 6.65 -0.74 -5.50
CA ASN A 36 7.31 0.33 -4.75
C ASN A 36 6.91 0.31 -3.25
N TYR A 37 6.69 -0.85 -2.68
CA TYR A 37 6.16 -1.08 -1.33
C TYR A 37 6.97 -0.45 -0.18
N LYS A 38 8.25 -0.12 -0.39
CA LYS A 38 9.11 0.56 0.61
C LYS A 38 8.75 2.04 0.81
N TYR A 39 8.02 2.63 -0.12
CA TYR A 39 7.59 4.01 -0.04
C TYR A 39 6.29 4.11 0.75
N ASN A 40 6.11 5.18 1.50
CA ASN A 40 4.84 5.44 2.16
C ASN A 40 3.75 5.76 1.12
N PHE A 41 2.49 5.73 1.55
CA PHE A 41 1.33 5.91 0.66
C PHE A 41 1.39 7.20 -0.17
N ALA A 42 1.76 8.34 0.44
CA ALA A 42 1.85 9.61 -0.28
C ALA A 42 2.96 9.59 -1.34
N GLU A 43 4.08 8.96 -1.06
CA GLU A 43 5.17 8.79 -2.01
C GLU A 43 4.80 7.84 -3.14
N GLN A 44 4.06 6.75 -2.84
CA GLN A 44 3.56 5.82 -3.86
C GLN A 44 2.60 6.52 -4.83
N ILE A 45 1.72 7.40 -4.34
CA ILE A 45 0.86 8.25 -5.19
C ILE A 45 1.72 9.13 -6.11
N LEU A 46 2.75 9.79 -5.58
CA LEU A 46 3.63 10.63 -6.37
C LEU A 46 4.48 9.84 -7.37
N ILE A 47 4.86 8.62 -7.06
CA ILE A 47 5.51 7.72 -8.02
C ILE A 47 4.53 7.37 -9.14
N PHE A 48 3.34 6.89 -8.77
CA PHE A 48 2.32 6.47 -9.74
C PHE A 48 1.94 7.58 -10.72
N THR A 49 1.65 8.79 -10.22
CA THR A 49 1.23 9.89 -11.10
C THR A 49 2.31 10.37 -12.07
N GLN A 50 3.59 10.29 -11.66
CA GLN A 50 4.71 10.71 -12.52
C GLN A 50 5.24 9.58 -13.40
N ARG A 51 5.09 8.31 -12.95
CA ARG A 51 5.52 7.10 -13.66
C ARG A 51 4.66 5.91 -13.29
N PRO A 52 3.48 5.73 -13.90
CA PRO A 52 2.57 4.62 -13.58
C PRO A 52 3.19 3.22 -13.77
N GLU A 53 4.14 3.11 -14.69
CA GLU A 53 4.85 1.86 -15.02
C GLU A 53 6.09 1.61 -14.15
N ALA A 54 6.34 2.40 -13.10
CA ALA A 54 7.52 2.26 -12.26
C ALA A 54 7.57 0.88 -11.59
N THR A 55 8.73 0.21 -11.73
CA THR A 55 8.94 -1.14 -11.21
C THR A 55 9.85 -1.20 -9.99
N ALA A 56 10.82 -0.31 -9.89
CA ALA A 56 11.69 -0.21 -8.73
C ALA A 56 12.33 1.17 -8.67
N CYS A 57 11.93 1.97 -7.72
CA CYS A 57 12.47 3.31 -7.53
C CYS A 57 13.51 3.34 -6.40
N ALA A 58 14.58 4.12 -6.61
CA ALA A 58 15.53 4.45 -5.56
C ALA A 58 16.22 5.81 -5.87
N ASP A 59 16.85 6.39 -4.85
CA ASP A 59 17.69 7.56 -5.04
C ASP A 59 18.98 7.24 -5.77
N ILE A 60 19.64 8.27 -6.27
CA ILE A 60 20.88 8.14 -7.07
C ILE A 60 22.02 7.47 -6.28
N ASP A 61 22.10 7.71 -4.97
CA ASP A 61 23.13 7.12 -4.12
C ASP A 61 22.92 5.62 -3.94
N THR A 62 21.68 5.20 -3.75
CA THR A 62 21.30 3.78 -3.69
C THR A 62 21.63 3.09 -4.99
N TRP A 63 21.22 3.66 -6.13
CA TRP A 63 21.56 3.10 -7.45
C TRP A 63 23.06 2.95 -7.64
N ASN A 64 23.83 4.02 -7.41
CA ASN A 64 25.27 4.04 -7.70
C ASN A 64 26.09 3.23 -6.69
N LYS A 65 25.79 3.36 -5.39
CA LYS A 65 26.64 2.80 -4.31
C LYS A 65 26.24 1.39 -3.94
N GLN A 66 24.94 1.09 -3.83
CA GLN A 66 24.47 -0.21 -3.35
C GLN A 66 24.20 -1.17 -4.52
N VAL A 67 23.46 -0.72 -5.52
CA VAL A 67 23.02 -1.57 -6.64
C VAL A 67 24.05 -1.62 -7.79
N LYS A 68 25.05 -0.70 -7.78
CA LYS A 68 26.09 -0.59 -8.83
C LYS A 68 25.50 -0.36 -10.23
N ARG A 69 24.44 0.44 -10.29
CA ARG A 69 23.83 0.93 -11.52
C ARG A 69 23.92 2.44 -11.57
N TRP A 70 24.03 2.99 -12.77
CA TRP A 70 24.17 4.43 -12.99
C TRP A 70 22.89 4.99 -13.59
N VAL A 71 22.40 6.07 -13.01
CA VAL A 71 21.28 6.82 -13.57
C VAL A 71 21.69 7.45 -14.90
N ASN A 72 20.85 7.30 -15.90
CA ASN A 72 21.09 7.86 -17.24
C ASN A 72 21.10 9.40 -17.20
N LYS A 73 21.97 10.04 -17.97
CA LYS A 73 22.11 11.51 -17.99
C LYS A 73 20.82 12.24 -18.38
N SER A 74 19.98 11.60 -19.18
CA SER A 74 18.69 12.13 -19.65
C SER A 74 17.50 11.77 -18.75
N ALA A 75 17.72 10.99 -17.69
CA ALA A 75 16.66 10.55 -16.82
C ALA A 75 15.99 11.72 -16.09
N LYS A 76 14.68 11.69 -16.03
CA LYS A 76 13.89 12.64 -15.23
C LYS A 76 13.56 12.01 -13.90
N GLY A 77 14.07 12.60 -12.82
CA GLY A 77 13.76 12.12 -11.46
C GLY A 77 12.30 12.34 -11.11
N ILE A 78 11.72 11.34 -10.48
CA ILE A 78 10.39 11.38 -9.85
C ILE A 78 10.52 12.22 -8.58
N ALA A 79 9.75 13.30 -8.49
CA ALA A 79 9.80 14.21 -7.35
C ALA A 79 8.90 13.70 -6.21
N LEU A 80 9.47 13.52 -5.03
CA LEU A 80 8.76 13.13 -3.82
C LEU A 80 8.81 14.26 -2.79
N LEU A 81 7.77 14.33 -1.95
CA LEU A 81 7.74 15.23 -0.81
C LEU A 81 8.51 14.58 0.36
N SER A 82 9.34 15.35 1.02
CA SER A 82 10.08 14.92 2.21
C SER A 82 10.09 16.05 3.23
N GLU A 83 10.15 15.70 4.49
CA GLU A 83 10.26 16.67 5.57
C GLU A 83 11.64 16.61 6.22
N VAL A 84 12.30 17.76 6.28
CA VAL A 84 13.59 17.90 6.95
C VAL A 84 13.55 19.13 7.85
N ASN A 85 13.75 18.94 9.14
CA ASN A 85 13.71 19.99 10.15
C ASN A 85 12.42 20.85 10.12
N GLY A 86 11.26 20.19 9.96
CA GLY A 86 9.95 20.85 9.89
C GLY A 86 9.70 21.63 8.59
N ARG A 87 10.55 21.44 7.57
CA ARG A 87 10.39 22.05 6.25
C ARG A 87 10.13 20.99 5.19
N CYS A 88 9.08 21.21 4.41
CA CYS A 88 8.81 20.36 3.24
C CYS A 88 9.79 20.69 2.12
N ILE A 89 10.50 19.66 1.65
CA ILE A 89 11.46 19.74 0.55
C ILE A 89 11.15 18.69 -0.51
N LEU A 90 11.68 18.86 -1.71
CA LEU A 90 11.63 17.84 -2.75
C LEU A 90 12.89 16.97 -2.72
N ARG A 91 12.69 15.65 -2.74
CA ARG A 91 13.73 14.67 -3.06
C ARG A 91 13.39 13.96 -4.36
N TYR A 92 14.38 13.35 -4.99
CA TYR A 92 14.22 12.72 -6.30
C TYR A 92 14.61 11.25 -6.23
N VAL A 93 13.80 10.43 -6.86
CA VAL A 93 14.08 9.01 -7.08
C VAL A 93 14.02 8.70 -8.57
N PHE A 94 14.62 7.60 -8.98
CA PHE A 94 14.70 7.16 -10.37
C PHE A 94 14.26 5.70 -10.45
N ASP A 95 13.47 5.36 -11.44
CA ASP A 95 13.10 3.97 -11.69
C ASP A 95 14.28 3.18 -12.28
N VAL A 96 14.27 1.87 -12.12
CA VAL A 96 15.29 0.96 -12.66
C VAL A 96 15.46 1.12 -14.17
N SER A 97 14.38 1.42 -14.90
CA SER A 97 14.42 1.67 -16.36
C SER A 97 15.23 2.89 -16.75
N ASP A 98 15.40 3.84 -15.84
CA ASP A 98 16.26 5.03 -16.00
C ASP A 98 17.74 4.75 -15.70
N THR A 99 18.11 3.51 -15.43
CA THR A 99 19.47 3.14 -15.02
C THR A 99 20.11 2.15 -15.97
N HIS A 100 21.43 2.15 -16.03
CA HIS A 100 22.22 1.17 -16.74
C HIS A 100 23.30 0.57 -15.84
N ASN A 101 23.76 -0.63 -16.17
CA ASN A 101 24.90 -1.25 -15.52
C ASN A 101 26.09 -1.39 -16.52
N TYR A 102 27.30 -1.35 -15.96
CA TYR A 102 28.51 -1.44 -16.76
C TYR A 102 28.85 -2.87 -17.20
N TYR A 103 28.34 -3.88 -16.46
CA TYR A 103 28.76 -5.28 -16.57
C TYR A 103 27.65 -6.24 -16.99
N GLY A 104 26.49 -5.75 -17.44
CA GLY A 104 25.40 -6.60 -17.89
C GLY A 104 24.77 -7.47 -16.79
N THR A 105 25.06 -7.20 -15.53
CA THR A 105 24.44 -7.92 -14.39
C THR A 105 22.94 -7.68 -14.39
N LYS A 106 22.18 -8.76 -14.48
CA LYS A 106 20.73 -8.73 -14.37
C LYS A 106 20.39 -8.35 -12.94
N LEU A 107 19.61 -7.28 -12.76
CA LEU A 107 19.07 -6.94 -11.47
C LEU A 107 17.93 -7.92 -11.18
N ASN A 108 18.07 -8.73 -10.14
CA ASN A 108 16.95 -9.51 -9.63
C ASN A 108 16.11 -8.58 -8.76
N LEU A 109 15.01 -8.09 -9.30
CA LEU A 109 13.97 -7.48 -8.50
C LEU A 109 13.31 -8.58 -7.67
N TRP A 110 12.92 -8.22 -6.45
CA TRP A 110 12.24 -9.18 -5.58
C TRP A 110 10.97 -9.70 -6.27
N LYS A 111 10.89 -11.00 -6.37
CA LYS A 111 9.76 -11.74 -6.90
C LYS A 111 9.58 -12.97 -6.02
N VAL A 112 8.36 -13.29 -5.66
CA VAL A 112 8.05 -14.59 -5.06
C VAL A 112 8.28 -15.64 -6.14
N GLU A 113 9.16 -16.61 -5.85
CA GLU A 113 9.36 -17.76 -6.72
C GLU A 113 8.20 -18.75 -6.48
N ASP A 114 7.68 -19.34 -7.56
CA ASP A 114 6.49 -20.20 -7.50
C ASP A 114 6.67 -21.38 -6.54
N GLU A 115 7.92 -21.84 -6.34
CA GLU A 115 8.25 -22.93 -5.41
C GLU A 115 7.96 -22.61 -3.93
N TYR A 116 7.95 -21.32 -3.54
CA TYR A 116 7.66 -20.88 -2.17
C TYR A 116 6.19 -20.51 -1.93
N GLU A 117 5.36 -20.52 -2.97
CA GLU A 117 3.97 -20.07 -2.87
C GLU A 117 3.19 -20.85 -1.80
N ASN A 118 3.30 -22.17 -1.80
CA ASN A 118 2.61 -23.05 -0.85
C ASN A 118 3.10 -22.82 0.60
N GLU A 119 4.41 -22.67 0.81
CA GLU A 119 4.99 -22.40 2.13
C GLU A 119 4.49 -21.06 2.69
N ILE A 120 4.38 -20.05 1.83
CA ILE A 120 3.85 -18.74 2.21
C ILE A 120 2.35 -18.87 2.58
N ILE A 121 1.56 -19.61 1.80
CA ILE A 121 0.14 -19.83 2.08
C ILE A 121 -0.05 -20.56 3.43
N GLU A 122 0.72 -21.60 3.70
CA GLU A 122 0.70 -22.31 4.99
C GLU A 122 1.07 -21.38 6.16
N SER A 123 2.06 -20.51 5.96
CA SER A 123 2.45 -19.50 6.95
C SER A 123 1.32 -18.48 7.22
N LEU A 124 0.61 -18.07 6.17
CA LEU A 124 -0.56 -17.19 6.31
C LEU A 124 -1.68 -17.91 7.08
N GLU A 125 -2.00 -19.16 6.77
CA GLU A 125 -3.00 -19.95 7.51
C GLU A 125 -2.63 -20.13 8.99
N SER A 126 -1.35 -20.37 9.27
CA SER A 126 -0.85 -20.50 10.64
C SER A 126 -1.03 -19.23 11.47
N ARG A 127 -0.96 -18.07 10.82
CA ARG A 127 -1.02 -16.75 11.48
C ARG A 127 -2.43 -16.16 11.55
N PHE A 128 -3.23 -16.34 10.51
CA PHE A 128 -4.52 -15.68 10.32
C PHE A 128 -5.71 -16.65 10.31
N GLY A 129 -5.49 -17.94 10.63
CA GLY A 129 -6.53 -18.95 10.61
C GLY A 129 -6.81 -19.50 9.22
N THR A 130 -7.83 -20.37 9.12
CA THR A 130 -8.21 -21.03 7.86
C THR A 130 -8.61 -20.01 6.79
N LEU A 131 -7.97 -20.08 5.63
CA LEU A 131 -8.25 -19.19 4.52
C LEU A 131 -9.38 -19.75 3.65
N GLU A 132 -10.41 -18.96 3.37
CA GLU A 132 -11.55 -19.34 2.53
C GLU A 132 -11.13 -19.62 1.08
N ASN A 133 -10.19 -18.83 0.56
CA ASN A 133 -9.67 -19.01 -0.78
C ASN A 133 -8.15 -18.95 -0.78
N LYS A 134 -7.52 -20.03 -1.23
CA LYS A 134 -6.07 -20.18 -1.32
C LYS A 134 -5.63 -20.82 -2.66
N THR A 135 -6.39 -20.60 -3.71
CA THR A 135 -6.08 -21.13 -5.05
C THR A 135 -4.77 -20.58 -5.62
N ASN A 136 -4.36 -19.41 -5.16
CA ASN A 136 -3.07 -18.78 -5.43
C ASN A 136 -2.73 -17.80 -4.30
N LEU A 137 -1.47 -17.34 -4.27
CA LEU A 137 -0.96 -16.45 -3.23
C LEU A 137 -1.78 -15.16 -3.09
N ALA A 138 -2.24 -14.56 -4.19
CA ALA A 138 -3.03 -13.33 -4.15
C ALA A 138 -4.36 -13.53 -3.41
N GLN A 139 -5.07 -14.63 -3.70
CA GLN A 139 -6.32 -14.98 -3.04
C GLN A 139 -6.10 -15.35 -1.57
N ALA A 140 -5.00 -16.03 -1.26
CA ALA A 140 -4.62 -16.34 0.11
C ALA A 140 -4.35 -15.07 0.94
N ILE A 141 -3.65 -14.09 0.38
CA ILE A 141 -3.40 -12.78 1.03
C ILE A 141 -4.71 -12.02 1.26
N ILE A 142 -5.63 -12.01 0.29
CA ILE A 142 -6.94 -11.38 0.43
C ILE A 142 -7.72 -12.06 1.57
N SER A 143 -7.79 -13.39 1.60
CA SER A 143 -8.48 -14.14 2.66
C SER A 143 -7.85 -13.88 4.04
N ALA A 144 -6.52 -13.87 4.14
CA ALA A 144 -5.81 -13.53 5.38
C ALA A 144 -6.11 -12.09 5.85
N SER A 145 -6.24 -11.16 4.91
CA SER A 145 -6.59 -9.78 5.22
C SER A 145 -8.01 -9.66 5.80
N TYR A 146 -8.97 -10.41 5.25
CA TYR A 146 -10.32 -10.45 5.80
C TYR A 146 -10.33 -11.03 7.21
N ASN A 147 -9.67 -12.16 7.46
CA ASN A 147 -9.57 -12.76 8.78
C ASN A 147 -8.96 -11.78 9.80
N SER A 148 -7.90 -11.06 9.41
CA SER A 148 -7.25 -10.05 10.27
C SER A 148 -8.18 -8.88 10.62
N VAL A 149 -9.02 -8.45 9.69
CA VAL A 149 -9.99 -7.36 9.93
C VAL A 149 -11.12 -7.85 10.83
N GLU A 150 -11.62 -9.06 10.61
CA GLU A 150 -12.68 -9.64 11.41
C GLU A 150 -12.25 -9.81 12.88
N ASP A 151 -11.05 -10.33 13.12
CA ASP A 151 -10.50 -10.47 14.48
C ASP A 151 -10.38 -9.11 15.18
N ASN A 152 -9.84 -8.10 14.51
CA ASN A 152 -9.72 -6.76 15.06
C ASN A 152 -11.08 -6.11 15.34
N LEU A 153 -12.06 -6.31 14.45
CA LEU A 153 -13.43 -5.82 14.66
C LEU A 153 -14.10 -6.51 15.82
N GLN A 154 -13.94 -7.83 15.98
CA GLN A 154 -14.49 -8.57 17.10
C GLN A 154 -13.89 -8.13 18.43
N ASP A 155 -12.59 -7.89 18.51
CA ASP A 155 -11.93 -7.38 19.70
C ASP A 155 -12.40 -5.97 20.02
N TYR A 156 -12.52 -5.09 19.04
CA TYR A 156 -13.05 -3.74 19.20
C TYR A 156 -14.51 -3.75 19.69
N LEU A 157 -15.38 -4.58 19.11
CA LEU A 157 -16.75 -4.73 19.55
C LEU A 157 -16.87 -5.32 20.96
N ARG A 158 -15.95 -6.23 21.30
CA ARG A 158 -15.87 -6.77 22.66
C ARG A 158 -15.53 -5.70 23.69
N ASP A 159 -14.50 -4.89 23.41
CA ASP A 159 -14.09 -3.80 24.27
C ASP A 159 -15.19 -2.75 24.43
N LEU A 160 -15.90 -2.44 23.35
CA LEU A 160 -17.05 -1.55 23.33
C LEU A 160 -18.16 -2.06 24.27
N ILE A 161 -18.49 -3.35 24.19
CA ILE A 161 -19.50 -4.00 25.05
C ILE A 161 -19.12 -3.93 26.52
N TYR A 162 -17.83 -4.14 26.84
CA TYR A 162 -17.34 -4.10 28.21
C TYR A 162 -17.23 -2.68 28.76
N SER A 163 -16.93 -1.70 27.91
CA SER A 163 -16.82 -0.29 28.32
C SER A 163 -18.18 0.34 28.66
N LYS A 164 -19.29 -0.22 28.15
CA LYS A 164 -20.66 0.34 28.22
C LYS A 164 -20.74 1.79 27.71
N ASP A 165 -19.93 2.12 26.73
CA ASP A 165 -19.89 3.45 26.15
C ASP A 165 -21.00 3.57 25.10
N GLU A 166 -22.13 4.20 25.51
CA GLU A 166 -23.29 4.39 24.64
C GLU A 166 -22.98 5.32 23.46
N SER A 167 -22.00 6.21 23.59
CA SER A 167 -21.65 7.17 22.52
C SER A 167 -21.03 6.48 21.29
N LEU A 168 -20.33 5.36 21.51
CA LEU A 168 -19.76 4.56 20.44
C LEU A 168 -20.81 3.70 19.72
N LEU A 169 -21.90 3.36 20.38
CA LEU A 169 -23.03 2.65 19.77
C LEU A 169 -23.81 3.54 18.81
N GLU A 170 -23.90 4.85 19.09
CA GLU A 170 -24.50 5.83 18.19
C GLU A 170 -23.69 5.98 16.90
N GLU A 171 -22.35 5.91 16.95
CA GLU A 171 -21.50 5.93 15.75
C GLU A 171 -21.79 4.75 14.80
N PHE A 172 -22.08 3.56 15.33
CA PHE A 172 -22.43 2.42 14.47
C PHE A 172 -23.79 2.60 13.77
N ASP A 173 -24.74 3.24 14.43
CA ASP A 173 -26.07 3.53 13.86
C ASP A 173 -25.95 4.54 12.72
N ASP A 174 -25.07 5.53 12.83
CA ASP A 174 -24.76 6.52 11.77
C ASP A 174 -24.17 5.86 10.49
N PHE A 175 -23.48 4.73 10.64
CA PHE A 175 -22.99 3.92 9.51
C PHE A 175 -24.02 2.88 9.02
N GLY A 176 -25.23 2.85 9.56
CA GLY A 176 -26.28 1.88 9.22
C GLY A 176 -25.98 0.46 9.69
N ILE A 177 -25.13 0.30 10.71
CA ILE A 177 -24.76 -0.98 11.31
C ILE A 177 -25.62 -1.19 12.56
N GLU A 178 -26.64 -2.05 12.47
CA GLU A 178 -27.46 -2.42 13.60
C GLU A 178 -26.75 -3.44 14.49
N VAL A 179 -26.29 -3.02 15.67
CA VAL A 179 -25.66 -3.92 16.67
C VAL A 179 -26.74 -4.53 17.58
N LYS A 180 -27.05 -5.82 17.37
CA LYS A 180 -28.01 -6.56 18.22
C LYS A 180 -27.29 -7.39 19.27
N PHE A 181 -27.40 -6.99 20.51
CA PHE A 181 -26.91 -7.78 21.66
C PHE A 181 -27.92 -8.90 22.00
N ARG A 182 -27.56 -10.17 21.79
CA ARG A 182 -28.19 -11.30 22.44
C ARG A 182 -27.28 -11.82 23.56
N LYS A 183 -27.85 -12.24 24.64
CA LYS A 183 -27.23 -12.56 25.94
C LYS A 183 -25.96 -13.46 25.88
N TYR A 184 -25.62 -14.03 24.70
CA TYR A 184 -24.49 -14.95 24.53
C TYR A 184 -23.85 -14.95 23.13
N TYR A 185 -24.36 -14.20 22.12
CA TYR A 185 -23.78 -14.19 20.77
C TYR A 185 -24.02 -12.84 20.07
N ILE A 186 -22.99 -12.32 19.44
CA ILE A 186 -23.10 -11.20 18.51
C ILE A 186 -23.36 -11.80 17.13
N PHE A 187 -24.49 -11.49 16.52
CA PHE A 187 -24.75 -11.83 15.12
C PHE A 187 -24.64 -10.58 14.28
N TRP A 188 -23.77 -10.62 13.30
CA TRP A 188 -23.67 -9.62 12.26
C TRP A 188 -24.73 -9.91 11.19
N LEU A 189 -25.61 -8.96 10.93
CA LEU A 189 -26.47 -8.97 9.76
C LEU A 189 -26.02 -7.84 8.86
N GLY A 190 -24.99 -8.14 8.02
CA GLY A 190 -24.62 -7.26 6.91
C GLY A 190 -25.58 -7.43 5.74
N TRP A 191 -25.87 -6.31 5.07
CA TRP A 191 -26.51 -6.25 3.76
C TRP A 191 -25.48 -6.33 2.67
#